data_72fea65889adaa0b74f35ad7039b70c3
#
_entry.id   72fea65889adaa0b74f35ad7039b70c3
#
_cell.length_a   1.000
_cell.length_b   1.000
_cell.length_c   1.000
_cell.angle_alpha   90.00
_cell.angle_beta   90.00
_cell.angle_gamma   90.00
#
_symmetry.space_group_name_H-M   'P 1'
#
loop_
_entity.id
_entity.type
_entity.pdbx_description
1 polymer ?
#
loop_
_entity_poly.entity_id
_entity_poly.type
_entity_poly.pdbx_seq_one_letter_code
_entity_poly.pdbx_strand_id
1 'polypeptide(L)'
;NKMLSSVLSWFKKKNFADFSWLKTASFIELESINVKDDPVRPELDLVWRKSYDKKIFGLEYKKDIEAVMCLAFTNDVPHTVRELDLMSKVNSYEKNADTIIAYTVWSNKKGAGKKIMDEALKYAKSNGFKRIVTLSPLTPMATHYHIRNGAKLIGLNPTTQNFEYKLSNK
;
A
#
# COMPACT_ATOMS: atom_id res chain seq x y z
N ASN A 1 -27.65 22.50 -28.29
CA ASN A 1 -27.89 21.44 -29.23
C ASN A 1 -27.90 20.09 -28.50
N LYS A 2 -29.06 19.39 -28.53
CA LYS A 2 -29.26 18.10 -27.83
C LYS A 2 -28.29 17.02 -28.28
N MET A 3 -27.95 16.95 -29.57
CA MET A 3 -27.03 15.97 -30.10
C MET A 3 -25.62 16.18 -29.53
N LEU A 4 -25.13 17.39 -29.54
CA LEU A 4 -23.80 17.74 -28.98
C LEU A 4 -23.74 17.45 -27.50
N SER A 5 -24.76 17.83 -26.74
CA SER A 5 -24.85 17.57 -25.29
C SER A 5 -24.82 16.05 -25.00
N SER A 6 -25.54 15.25 -25.80
CA SER A 6 -25.59 13.80 -25.66
C SER A 6 -24.22 13.16 -25.95
N VAL A 7 -23.52 13.62 -26.99
CA VAL A 7 -22.17 13.14 -27.34
C VAL A 7 -21.18 13.50 -26.24
N LEU A 8 -21.20 14.72 -25.74
CA LEU A 8 -20.32 15.15 -24.65
C LEU A 8 -20.59 14.34 -23.38
N SER A 9 -21.85 14.09 -23.05
CA SER A 9 -22.21 13.28 -21.88
C SER A 9 -21.72 11.84 -22.02
N TRP A 10 -21.85 11.22 -23.21
CA TRP A 10 -21.34 9.89 -23.49
C TRP A 10 -19.81 9.85 -23.35
N PHE A 11 -19.11 10.82 -23.91
CA PHE A 11 -17.64 10.93 -23.84
C PHE A 11 -17.17 11.03 -22.39
N LYS A 12 -17.85 11.83 -21.58
CA LYS A 12 -17.57 11.99 -20.17
C LYS A 12 -17.70 10.68 -19.41
N LYS A 13 -18.75 9.89 -19.67
CA LYS A 13 -18.95 8.57 -19.06
C LYS A 13 -17.89 7.55 -19.46
N LYS A 14 -17.40 7.63 -20.69
CA LYS A 14 -16.42 6.67 -21.22
C LYS A 14 -14.99 6.98 -20.80
N ASN A 15 -14.61 8.26 -20.76
CA ASN A 15 -13.23 8.69 -20.62
C ASN A 15 -12.88 9.24 -19.24
N PHE A 16 -13.87 9.59 -18.42
CA PHE A 16 -13.64 10.20 -17.13
C PHE A 16 -14.36 9.43 -16.03
N ALA A 17 -13.59 8.59 -15.31
CA ALA A 17 -14.12 7.88 -14.17
C ALA A 17 -14.44 8.86 -13.02
N ASP A 18 -15.53 8.58 -12.30
CA ASP A 18 -15.86 9.36 -11.11
C ASP A 18 -15.04 8.83 -9.92
N PHE A 19 -14.18 9.67 -9.39
CA PHE A 19 -13.35 9.36 -8.23
C PHE A 19 -13.77 10.13 -6.97
N SER A 20 -14.94 10.74 -6.98
CA SER A 20 -15.42 11.54 -5.83
C SER A 20 -15.52 10.70 -4.55
N TRP A 21 -15.79 9.38 -4.68
CA TRP A 21 -15.88 8.47 -3.53
C TRP A 21 -14.59 8.41 -2.72
N LEU A 22 -13.43 8.68 -3.33
CA LEU A 22 -12.14 8.64 -2.66
C LEU A 22 -12.05 9.65 -1.51
N LYS A 23 -12.78 10.76 -1.59
CA LYS A 23 -12.80 11.79 -0.54
C LYS A 23 -13.38 11.30 0.77
N THR A 24 -14.29 10.32 0.70
CA THR A 24 -14.98 9.78 1.86
C THR A 24 -14.47 8.41 2.27
N ALA A 25 -13.51 7.85 1.52
CA ALA A 25 -12.89 6.58 1.87
C ALA A 25 -11.96 6.77 3.07
N SER A 26 -11.96 5.80 3.99
CA SER A 26 -11.21 5.85 5.23
C SER A 26 -10.09 4.83 5.25
N PHE A 27 -8.92 5.23 5.77
CA PHE A 27 -7.79 4.36 5.99
C PHE A 27 -7.87 3.80 7.41
N ILE A 28 -8.10 2.49 7.52
CA ILE A 28 -8.37 1.85 8.82
C ILE A 28 -7.48 0.62 9.01
N GLU A 29 -7.16 0.32 10.25
CA GLU A 29 -6.50 -0.94 10.60
C GLU A 29 -7.53 -2.07 10.57
N LEU A 30 -7.15 -3.21 9.98
CA LEU A 30 -8.01 -4.38 9.83
C LEU A 30 -7.54 -5.49 10.75
N GLU A 31 -8.49 -6.10 11.47
CA GLU A 31 -8.21 -7.27 12.30
C GLU A 31 -8.11 -8.56 11.49
N SER A 32 -8.78 -8.62 10.34
CA SER A 32 -8.83 -9.83 9.52
C SER A 32 -9.02 -9.49 8.05
N ILE A 33 -8.46 -10.34 7.18
CA ILE A 33 -8.67 -10.33 5.74
C ILE A 33 -8.73 -11.77 5.27
N ASN A 34 -9.28 -12.00 4.07
CA ASN A 34 -9.10 -13.27 3.38
C ASN A 34 -7.76 -13.20 2.62
N VAL A 35 -6.73 -13.89 3.12
CA VAL A 35 -5.39 -13.84 2.53
C VAL A 35 -5.35 -14.38 1.10
N LYS A 36 -6.33 -15.20 0.71
CA LYS A 36 -6.44 -15.70 -0.67
C LYS A 36 -6.79 -14.59 -1.67
N ASP A 37 -7.31 -13.47 -1.20
CA ASP A 37 -7.60 -12.32 -2.05
C ASP A 37 -6.33 -11.52 -2.39
N ASP A 38 -5.22 -11.78 -1.71
CA ASP A 38 -3.94 -11.13 -1.99
C ASP A 38 -3.31 -11.73 -3.26
N PRO A 39 -3.25 -10.98 -4.36
CA PRO A 39 -2.65 -11.49 -5.59
C PRO A 39 -1.12 -11.46 -5.57
N VAL A 40 -0.53 -10.83 -4.55
CA VAL A 40 0.91 -10.60 -4.47
C VAL A 40 1.59 -11.67 -3.62
N ARG A 41 1.07 -11.91 -2.40
CA ARG A 41 1.67 -12.82 -1.42
C ARG A 41 0.62 -13.67 -0.73
N PRO A 42 -0.16 -14.47 -1.49
CA PRO A 42 -1.24 -15.27 -0.90
C PRO A 42 -0.74 -16.36 0.07
N GLU A 43 0.55 -16.69 0.01
CA GLU A 43 1.18 -17.68 0.88
C GLU A 43 1.38 -17.22 2.31
N LEU A 44 1.32 -15.89 2.56
CA LEU A 44 1.48 -15.34 3.91
C LEU A 44 0.13 -15.38 4.64
N ASP A 45 0.07 -16.18 5.71
CA ASP A 45 -1.19 -16.34 6.45
C ASP A 45 -1.52 -15.13 7.32
N LEU A 46 -2.73 -15.11 7.87
CA LEU A 46 -3.23 -13.98 8.65
C LEU A 46 -2.43 -13.79 9.94
N VAL A 47 -2.09 -14.88 10.62
CA VAL A 47 -1.33 -14.82 11.88
C VAL A 47 0.03 -14.18 11.64
N TRP A 48 0.71 -14.57 10.57
CA TRP A 48 2.01 -14.00 10.21
C TRP A 48 1.90 -12.50 9.96
N ARG A 49 0.87 -12.06 9.23
CA ARG A 49 0.67 -10.64 8.89
C ARG A 49 0.39 -9.74 10.08
N LYS A 50 -0.03 -10.33 11.19
CA LYS A 50 -0.35 -9.60 12.42
C LYS A 50 0.64 -9.86 13.54
N SER A 51 1.62 -10.73 13.33
CA SER A 51 2.63 -11.05 14.34
C SER A 51 3.70 -9.96 14.43
N TYR A 52 4.27 -9.84 15.62
CA TYR A 52 5.32 -8.87 15.94
C TYR A 52 4.87 -7.44 15.59
N ASP A 53 5.74 -6.67 14.98
CA ASP A 53 5.44 -5.28 14.63
C ASP A 53 4.93 -5.19 13.17
N LYS A 54 3.80 -5.84 12.93
CA LYS A 54 3.11 -5.85 11.63
C LYS A 54 1.64 -5.51 11.80
N LYS A 55 1.09 -4.83 10.81
CA LYS A 55 -0.33 -4.44 10.79
C LYS A 55 -0.90 -4.53 9.38
N ILE A 56 -2.20 -4.74 9.31
CA ILE A 56 -2.95 -4.75 8.06
C ILE A 56 -3.83 -3.51 8.03
N PHE A 57 -3.79 -2.77 6.92
CA PHE A 57 -4.65 -1.61 6.72
C PHE A 57 -5.54 -1.81 5.50
N GLY A 58 -6.71 -1.20 5.54
CA GLY A 58 -7.64 -1.20 4.44
C GLY A 58 -8.14 0.19 4.13
N LEU A 59 -8.56 0.38 2.88
CA LEU A 59 -9.28 1.56 2.44
C LEU A 59 -10.76 1.19 2.40
N GLU A 60 -11.54 1.72 3.34
CA GLU A 60 -12.96 1.41 3.48
C GLU A 60 -13.83 2.47 2.84
N TYR A 61 -14.81 2.03 2.05
CA TYR A 61 -15.81 2.89 1.50
C TYR A 61 -17.17 2.17 1.56
N LYS A 62 -18.15 2.79 2.23
CA LYS A 62 -19.51 2.23 2.41
C LYS A 62 -19.47 0.79 2.93
N LYS A 63 -18.62 0.53 3.92
CA LYS A 63 -18.42 -0.77 4.58
C LYS A 63 -17.70 -1.82 3.73
N ASP A 64 -17.34 -1.52 2.49
CA ASP A 64 -16.52 -2.41 1.65
C ASP A 64 -15.06 -2.00 1.73
N ILE A 65 -14.17 -2.99 1.72
CA ILE A 65 -12.73 -2.76 1.67
C ILE A 65 -12.28 -2.76 0.21
N GLU A 66 -11.90 -1.59 -0.26
CA GLU A 66 -11.57 -1.38 -1.68
C GLU A 66 -10.09 -1.51 -1.99
N ALA A 67 -9.24 -1.47 -0.99
CA ALA A 67 -7.81 -1.75 -1.12
C ALA A 67 -7.27 -2.24 0.21
N VAL A 68 -6.18 -3.01 0.17
CA VAL A 68 -5.51 -3.53 1.36
C VAL A 68 -4.02 -3.29 1.23
N MET A 69 -3.38 -2.95 2.34
CA MET A 69 -1.94 -2.77 2.42
C MET A 69 -1.44 -3.40 3.72
N CYS A 70 -0.42 -4.25 3.60
CA CYS A 70 0.20 -4.87 4.76
C CYS A 70 1.53 -4.19 5.05
N LEU A 71 1.72 -3.78 6.28
CA LEU A 71 2.87 -3.01 6.74
C LEU A 71 3.62 -3.74 7.84
N ALA A 72 4.94 -3.58 7.83
CA ALA A 72 5.80 -3.95 8.95
C ALA A 72 6.60 -2.70 9.37
N PHE A 73 6.98 -2.68 10.64
CA PHE A 73 7.68 -1.53 11.23
C PHE A 73 9.07 -1.98 11.64
N THR A 74 10.08 -1.31 11.11
CA THR A 74 11.48 -1.73 11.23
C THR A 74 12.39 -0.52 11.43
N ASN A 75 13.70 -0.78 11.60
CA ASN A 75 14.74 0.26 11.60
C ASN A 75 15.64 0.17 10.39
N ASP A 76 15.41 -0.81 9.52
CA ASP A 76 16.25 -1.00 8.33
C ASP A 76 15.42 -1.57 7.19
N VAL A 77 16.01 -1.66 6.03
CA VAL A 77 15.34 -2.14 4.82
C VAL A 77 15.59 -3.64 4.65
N PRO A 78 14.54 -4.47 4.73
CA PRO A 78 14.69 -5.91 4.48
C PRO A 78 14.82 -6.19 2.99
N HIS A 79 15.58 -7.22 2.66
CA HIS A 79 15.74 -7.69 1.28
C HIS A 79 14.96 -8.98 1.00
N THR A 80 14.46 -9.64 2.04
CA THR A 80 13.67 -10.86 1.94
C THR A 80 12.51 -10.80 2.93
N VAL A 81 11.51 -11.65 2.70
CA VAL A 81 10.38 -11.81 3.64
C VAL A 81 10.88 -12.30 5.01
N ARG A 82 11.89 -13.16 5.02
CA ARG A 82 12.48 -13.63 6.27
C ARG A 82 13.14 -12.50 7.05
N GLU A 83 13.92 -11.64 6.38
CA GLU A 83 14.51 -10.47 7.02
C GLU A 83 13.45 -9.52 7.57
N LEU A 84 12.39 -9.31 6.81
CA LEU A 84 11.26 -8.49 7.25
C LEU A 84 10.70 -9.01 8.58
N ASP A 85 10.47 -10.30 8.66
CA ASP A 85 9.91 -10.93 9.86
C ASP A 85 10.86 -10.78 11.05
N LEU A 86 12.16 -11.06 10.85
CA LEU A 86 13.16 -10.91 11.91
C LEU A 86 13.29 -9.46 12.38
N MET A 87 13.31 -8.50 11.46
CA MET A 87 13.39 -7.08 11.80
C MET A 87 12.16 -6.62 12.57
N SER A 88 10.96 -7.03 12.16
CA SER A 88 9.74 -6.68 12.86
C SER A 88 9.68 -7.32 14.24
N LYS A 89 10.23 -8.52 14.41
CA LYS A 89 10.34 -9.19 15.70
C LYS A 89 11.23 -8.39 16.65
N VAL A 90 12.42 -7.99 16.20
CA VAL A 90 13.34 -7.17 17.00
C VAL A 90 12.66 -5.87 17.42
N ASN A 91 12.00 -5.18 16.49
CA ASN A 91 11.33 -3.92 16.79
C ASN A 91 10.14 -4.06 17.73
N SER A 92 9.49 -5.22 17.73
CA SER A 92 8.38 -5.46 18.68
C SER A 92 8.87 -5.46 20.12
N TYR A 93 10.14 -5.80 20.35
CA TYR A 93 10.77 -5.74 21.67
C TYR A 93 11.40 -4.36 21.95
N GLU A 94 12.14 -3.82 21.00
CA GLU A 94 12.88 -2.56 21.19
C GLU A 94 12.00 -1.32 21.05
N LYS A 95 10.91 -1.42 20.32
CA LYS A 95 9.92 -0.34 20.13
C LYS A 95 10.53 0.96 19.58
N ASN A 96 11.50 0.83 18.69
CA ASN A 96 12.24 1.95 18.13
C ASN A 96 12.14 2.02 16.60
N ALA A 97 11.12 1.45 16.02
CA ALA A 97 10.93 1.47 14.58
C ALA A 97 10.80 2.90 14.05
N ASP A 98 11.56 3.22 13.03
CA ASP A 98 11.50 4.51 12.33
C ASP A 98 11.16 4.36 10.84
N THR A 99 10.99 3.14 10.37
CA THR A 99 10.77 2.81 8.95
C THR A 99 9.52 1.95 8.81
N ILE A 100 8.67 2.30 7.86
CA ILE A 100 7.53 1.48 7.47
C ILE A 100 7.93 0.70 6.22
N ILE A 101 7.64 -0.61 6.22
CA ILE A 101 7.83 -1.48 5.07
C ILE A 101 6.47 -1.93 4.56
N ALA A 102 6.11 -1.49 3.35
CA ALA A 102 4.93 -1.99 2.65
C ALA A 102 5.34 -3.23 1.87
N TYR A 103 4.83 -4.41 2.26
CA TYR A 103 5.25 -5.66 1.63
C TYR A 103 4.19 -6.29 0.74
N THR A 104 2.94 -5.86 0.84
CA THR A 104 1.90 -6.22 -0.13
C THR A 104 0.83 -5.14 -0.18
N VAL A 105 0.35 -4.87 -1.40
CA VAL A 105 -0.71 -3.90 -1.68
C VAL A 105 -1.55 -4.45 -2.82
N TRP A 106 -2.86 -4.39 -2.67
CA TRP A 106 -3.76 -4.67 -3.79
C TRP A 106 -5.03 -3.83 -3.68
N SER A 107 -5.73 -3.68 -4.79
CA SER A 107 -6.96 -2.89 -4.83
C SER A 107 -8.02 -3.61 -5.66
N ASN A 108 -9.28 -3.39 -5.28
CA ASN A 108 -10.45 -3.96 -5.94
C ASN A 108 -11.24 -2.92 -6.74
N LYS A 109 -10.82 -1.65 -6.67
CA LYS A 109 -11.56 -0.56 -7.32
C LYS A 109 -10.56 0.44 -7.90
N LYS A 110 -10.85 0.93 -9.09
CA LYS A 110 -9.98 1.89 -9.77
C LYS A 110 -9.81 3.16 -8.93
N GLY A 111 -8.56 3.60 -8.76
CA GLY A 111 -8.21 4.75 -7.93
C GLY A 111 -7.89 4.38 -6.48
N ALA A 112 -8.34 3.22 -5.99
CA ALA A 112 -8.12 2.82 -4.60
C ALA A 112 -6.64 2.54 -4.31
N GLY A 113 -5.91 1.99 -5.28
CA GLY A 113 -4.47 1.73 -5.11
C GLY A 113 -3.64 2.99 -4.88
N LYS A 114 -3.93 4.05 -5.63
CA LYS A 114 -3.27 5.35 -5.42
C LYS A 114 -3.70 5.95 -4.07
N LYS A 115 -4.98 5.90 -3.76
CA LYS A 115 -5.52 6.48 -2.52
C LYS A 115 -4.93 5.82 -1.29
N ILE A 116 -4.85 4.48 -1.25
CA ILE A 116 -4.31 3.80 -0.07
C ILE A 116 -2.83 4.12 0.12
N MET A 117 -2.08 4.28 -0.98
CA MET A 117 -0.68 4.69 -0.88
C MET A 117 -0.54 6.11 -0.35
N ASP A 118 -1.35 7.04 -0.84
CA ASP A 118 -1.37 8.42 -0.33
C ASP A 118 -1.70 8.46 1.17
N GLU A 119 -2.65 7.64 1.61
CA GLU A 119 -3.03 7.55 3.03
C GLU A 119 -1.91 6.93 3.88
N ALA A 120 -1.19 5.94 3.34
CA ALA A 120 -0.03 5.36 4.02
C ALA A 120 1.08 6.40 4.22
N LEU A 121 1.31 7.27 3.24
CA LEU A 121 2.27 8.37 3.37
C LEU A 121 1.84 9.36 4.47
N LYS A 122 0.56 9.70 4.55
CA LYS A 122 0.03 10.54 5.62
C LYS A 122 0.19 9.88 6.98
N TYR A 123 -0.10 8.58 7.06
CA TYR A 123 0.08 7.81 8.29
C TYR A 123 1.54 7.83 8.76
N ALA A 124 2.48 7.62 7.84
CA ALA A 124 3.91 7.65 8.14
C ALA A 124 4.31 9.00 8.74
N LYS A 125 3.89 10.10 8.13
CA LYS A 125 4.20 11.45 8.60
C LYS A 125 3.56 11.73 9.96
N SER A 126 2.29 11.40 10.10
CA SER A 126 1.53 11.68 11.34
C SER A 126 2.05 10.91 12.53
N ASN A 127 2.69 9.75 12.30
CA ASN A 127 3.22 8.91 13.35
C ASN A 127 4.75 9.03 13.52
N GLY A 128 5.36 10.02 12.86
CA GLY A 128 6.78 10.34 13.07
C GLY A 128 7.77 9.37 12.43
N PHE A 129 7.33 8.56 11.47
CA PHE A 129 8.25 7.68 10.74
C PHE A 129 9.13 8.49 9.80
N LYS A 130 10.38 8.07 9.68
CA LYS A 130 11.38 8.75 8.85
C LYS A 130 11.34 8.27 7.41
N ARG A 131 10.97 7.00 7.20
CA ARG A 131 11.03 6.35 5.89
C ARG A 131 9.80 5.49 5.66
N ILE A 132 9.39 5.39 4.39
CA ILE A 132 8.47 4.36 3.92
C ILE A 132 9.09 3.72 2.69
N VAL A 133 9.36 2.43 2.80
CA VAL A 133 10.05 1.63 1.80
C VAL A 133 9.21 0.40 1.50
N THR A 134 9.36 -0.19 0.34
CA THR A 134 8.63 -1.41 0.00
C THR A 134 9.53 -2.63 0.04
N LEU A 135 8.92 -3.80 0.20
CA LEU A 135 9.53 -5.09 -0.11
C LEU A 135 8.63 -5.73 -1.16
N SER A 136 8.96 -5.51 -2.42
CA SER A 136 8.08 -5.85 -3.55
C SER A 136 8.59 -7.07 -4.31
N PRO A 137 7.70 -7.85 -4.94
CA PRO A 137 8.16 -8.91 -5.84
C PRO A 137 8.76 -8.30 -7.11
N LEU A 138 9.59 -9.10 -7.81
CA LEU A 138 10.19 -8.70 -9.09
C LEU A 138 9.19 -8.90 -10.24
N THR A 139 8.10 -8.13 -10.22
CA THR A 139 7.07 -8.20 -11.26
C THR A 139 6.88 -6.85 -11.93
N PRO A 140 6.52 -6.83 -13.24
CA PRO A 140 6.21 -5.57 -13.91
C PRO A 140 5.09 -4.79 -13.23
N MET A 141 4.07 -5.48 -12.73
CA MET A 141 2.92 -4.85 -12.07
C MET A 141 3.37 -4.07 -10.83
N ALA A 142 4.15 -4.69 -9.95
CA ALA A 142 4.66 -4.03 -8.74
C ALA A 142 5.56 -2.84 -9.09
N THR A 143 6.45 -3.02 -10.06
CA THR A 143 7.35 -1.96 -10.52
C THR A 143 6.54 -0.76 -11.05
N HIS A 144 5.59 -1.00 -11.93
CA HIS A 144 4.77 0.07 -12.51
C HIS A 144 3.95 0.79 -11.44
N TYR A 145 3.38 0.05 -10.50
CA TYR A 145 2.58 0.63 -9.43
C TYR A 145 3.40 1.62 -8.58
N HIS A 146 4.57 1.20 -8.11
CA HIS A 146 5.38 2.04 -7.24
C HIS A 146 6.02 3.22 -7.98
N ILE A 147 6.54 3.00 -9.19
CA ILE A 147 7.10 4.10 -9.99
C ILE A 147 6.01 5.13 -10.31
N ARG A 148 4.82 4.67 -10.73
CA ARG A 148 3.71 5.56 -11.07
C ARG A 148 3.23 6.38 -9.86
N ASN A 149 3.35 5.83 -8.66
CA ASN A 149 2.99 6.53 -7.43
C ASN A 149 4.13 7.38 -6.87
N GLY A 150 5.23 7.52 -7.59
CA GLY A 150 6.30 8.47 -7.26
C GLY A 150 7.47 7.90 -6.46
N ALA A 151 7.54 6.59 -6.26
CA ALA A 151 8.66 5.97 -5.56
C ALA A 151 9.90 5.84 -6.45
N LYS A 152 11.05 5.70 -5.82
CA LYS A 152 12.33 5.42 -6.49
C LYS A 152 12.78 4.01 -6.15
N LEU A 153 13.32 3.30 -7.14
CA LEU A 153 13.98 2.02 -6.92
C LEU A 153 15.29 2.28 -6.17
N ILE A 154 15.44 1.67 -4.98
CA ILE A 154 16.65 1.81 -4.16
C ILE A 154 17.42 0.51 -4.02
N GLY A 155 16.84 -0.63 -4.37
CA GLY A 155 17.51 -1.92 -4.28
C GLY A 155 16.89 -2.98 -5.14
N LEU A 156 17.76 -3.80 -5.76
CA LEU A 156 17.37 -5.02 -6.48
C LEU A 156 18.00 -6.20 -5.77
N ASN A 157 17.18 -7.16 -5.38
CA ASN A 157 17.60 -8.36 -4.65
C ASN A 157 17.31 -9.60 -5.50
N PRO A 158 17.81 -10.79 -5.14
CA PRO A 158 17.58 -11.98 -5.96
C PRO A 158 16.11 -12.31 -6.24
N THR A 159 15.20 -12.05 -5.28
CA THR A 159 13.77 -12.37 -5.43
C THR A 159 12.85 -11.19 -5.15
N THR A 160 13.39 -10.04 -4.75
CA THR A 160 12.60 -8.87 -4.38
C THR A 160 13.24 -7.59 -4.89
N GLN A 161 12.51 -6.49 -4.73
CA GLN A 161 13.03 -5.14 -4.97
C GLN A 161 12.47 -4.18 -3.94
N ASN A 162 13.20 -3.12 -3.67
CA ASN A 162 12.82 -2.09 -2.72
C ASN A 162 12.62 -0.76 -3.43
N PHE A 163 11.47 -0.14 -3.18
CA PHE A 163 11.18 1.22 -3.61
C PHE A 163 11.06 2.11 -2.38
N GLU A 164 11.48 3.34 -2.49
CA GLU A 164 11.33 4.31 -1.41
C GLU A 164 10.48 5.48 -1.86
N TYR A 165 9.51 5.84 -1.03
CA TYR A 165 8.66 7.01 -1.23
C TYR A 165 9.25 8.18 -0.47
N LYS A 166 9.26 9.35 -1.11
CA LYS A 166 9.68 10.56 -0.43
C LYS A 166 8.58 11.03 0.51
N LEU A 167 8.91 11.22 1.78
CA LEU A 167 8.03 11.87 2.73
C LEU A 167 8.29 13.37 2.65
N SER A 168 7.27 14.13 2.26
CA SER A 168 7.37 15.58 2.19
C SER A 168 7.57 16.15 3.58
N ASN A 169 8.52 17.06 3.75
CA ASN A 169 8.82 17.69 5.03
C ASN A 169 7.97 18.96 5.27
N LYS A 170 6.93 19.15 4.46
CA LYS A 170 6.13 20.37 4.55
C LYS A 170 4.66 20.08 4.50
#